data_f7fcaca82973a1d428a3f784dcd10500
#
_entry.id   f7fcaca82973a1d428a3f784dcd10500
#
_cell.length_a   1.000
_cell.length_b   1.000
_cell.length_c   1.000
_cell.angle_alpha   90.00
_cell.angle_beta   90.00
_cell.angle_gamma   90.00
#
_symmetry.space_group_name_H-M   'P 1'
#
loop_
_entity.id
_entity.type
_entity.pdbx_description
1 polymer ?
#
loop_
_entity_poly.entity_id
_entity_poly.type
_entity_poly.pdbx_seq_one_letter_code
_entity_poly.pdbx_strand_id
1 'polypeptide(L)'
;MPAKTCLLSRALATAQAERLDLLSLAPRQELGSFAERLVMPCGLYLMAFYQDLARLQSRSGDDATATGQFMLVRCRAYEAVGGHAAVRGAICEDVALARLIKRSGGGVALHDGRAAVSVRMYTGWQSPWEGVAKNLVDMLGGPVPTLITGLVGTALAWAAVLIPAADAIGCLQGRTYP
;
A
#
# COMPACT_ATOMS: atom_id res chain seq x y z
N MET A 1 16.70 -25.94 5.33
CA MET A 1 15.78 -24.86 5.77
C MET A 1 16.45 -23.84 6.73
N PRO A 2 17.54 -23.16 6.40
CA PRO A 2 18.14 -22.17 7.29
C PRO A 2 17.64 -20.72 7.08
N ALA A 3 16.82 -20.44 6.04
CA ALA A 3 16.45 -19.07 5.70
C ALA A 3 15.52 -18.37 6.70
N LYS A 4 14.62 -19.09 7.37
CA LYS A 4 13.63 -18.50 8.30
C LYS A 4 14.26 -18.00 9.60
N THR A 5 15.25 -18.70 10.12
CA THR A 5 15.94 -18.29 11.36
C THR A 5 16.76 -17.01 11.14
N CYS A 6 17.30 -16.84 9.94
CA CYS A 6 18.06 -15.66 9.56
C CYS A 6 17.18 -14.39 9.40
N LEU A 7 15.92 -14.52 8.95
CA LEU A 7 15.03 -13.39 8.77
C LEU A 7 14.72 -12.67 10.09
N LEU A 8 14.22 -13.43 11.08
CA LEU A 8 13.86 -12.85 12.39
C LEU A 8 15.06 -12.23 13.09
N SER A 9 16.21 -12.92 13.07
CA SER A 9 17.44 -12.40 13.68
C SER A 9 17.91 -11.09 13.02
N ARG A 10 17.84 -11.01 11.69
CA ARG A 10 18.19 -9.80 10.94
C ARG A 10 17.18 -8.67 11.19
N ALA A 11 15.89 -8.96 11.17
CA ALA A 11 14.84 -7.99 11.46
C ALA A 11 15.01 -7.43 12.89
N LEU A 12 15.29 -8.30 13.87
CA LEU A 12 15.53 -7.88 15.24
C LEU A 12 16.79 -7.01 15.37
N ALA A 13 17.88 -7.41 14.72
CA ALA A 13 19.12 -6.61 14.71
C ALA A 13 18.89 -5.23 14.09
N THR A 14 18.16 -5.15 12.97
CA THR A 14 17.78 -3.86 12.34
C THR A 14 16.93 -3.01 13.28
N ALA A 15 15.86 -3.59 13.88
CA ALA A 15 15.00 -2.88 14.80
C ALA A 15 15.75 -2.34 16.02
N GLN A 16 16.75 -3.10 16.54
CA GLN A 16 17.60 -2.67 17.65
C GLN A 16 18.56 -1.55 17.23
N ALA A 17 19.24 -1.70 16.09
CA ALA A 17 20.20 -0.72 15.58
C ALA A 17 19.54 0.64 15.32
N GLU A 18 18.33 0.64 14.76
CA GLU A 18 17.57 1.84 14.44
C GLU A 18 16.66 2.32 15.57
N ARG A 19 16.65 1.62 16.72
CA ARG A 19 15.82 1.92 17.89
C ARG A 19 14.32 1.98 17.54
N LEU A 20 13.84 1.01 16.76
CA LEU A 20 12.45 0.92 16.34
C LEU A 20 11.63 0.18 17.40
N ASP A 21 10.40 0.64 17.55
CA ASP A 21 9.36 -0.05 18.31
C ASP A 21 8.44 -0.86 17.38
N LEU A 22 8.37 -0.48 16.10
CA LEU A 22 7.73 -1.25 15.04
C LEU A 22 8.60 -1.24 13.78
N LEU A 23 9.00 -2.41 13.31
CA LEU A 23 9.60 -2.64 12.01
C LEU A 23 8.62 -3.44 11.15
N SER A 24 8.23 -2.89 10.00
CA SER A 24 7.48 -3.59 8.98
C SER A 24 8.36 -3.86 7.76
N LEU A 25 8.16 -4.99 7.08
CA LEU A 25 8.86 -5.35 5.86
C LEU A 25 7.87 -5.48 4.71
N ALA A 26 8.10 -4.74 3.63
CA ALA A 26 7.35 -4.89 2.39
C ALA A 26 7.87 -6.12 1.62
N PRO A 27 7.10 -7.22 1.55
CA PRO A 27 7.55 -8.45 0.91
C PRO A 27 7.45 -8.37 -0.60
N ARG A 28 8.12 -9.30 -1.28
CA ARG A 28 7.91 -9.55 -2.70
C ARG A 28 6.53 -10.16 -2.91
N GLN A 29 5.71 -9.55 -3.74
CA GLN A 29 4.42 -10.11 -4.13
C GLN A 29 4.61 -11.20 -5.17
N GLU A 30 4.08 -12.40 -4.91
CA GLU A 30 4.03 -13.49 -5.87
C GLU A 30 2.71 -13.40 -6.64
N LEU A 31 2.80 -13.27 -7.96
CA LEU A 31 1.66 -13.07 -8.85
C LEU A 31 1.53 -14.28 -9.77
N GLY A 32 0.61 -15.18 -9.47
CA GLY A 32 0.43 -16.44 -10.18
C GLY A 32 -0.47 -16.34 -11.42
N SER A 33 -1.53 -15.51 -11.37
CA SER A 33 -2.51 -15.38 -12.44
C SER A 33 -2.40 -14.05 -13.18
N PHE A 34 -3.06 -13.98 -14.37
CA PHE A 34 -3.17 -12.72 -15.12
C PHE A 34 -3.90 -11.63 -14.33
N ALA A 35 -4.96 -12.00 -13.62
CA ALA A 35 -5.71 -11.07 -12.78
C ALA A 35 -4.85 -10.46 -11.66
N GLU A 36 -4.06 -11.29 -10.99
CA GLU A 36 -3.13 -10.82 -9.96
C GLU A 36 -2.08 -9.85 -10.53
N ARG A 37 -1.55 -10.17 -11.73
CA ARG A 37 -0.56 -9.32 -12.43
C ARG A 37 -1.13 -8.00 -12.91
N LEU A 38 -2.44 -7.94 -13.16
CA LEU A 38 -3.13 -6.72 -13.57
C LEU A 38 -3.54 -5.86 -12.37
N VAL A 39 -4.22 -6.44 -11.40
CA VAL A 39 -4.85 -5.70 -10.30
C VAL A 39 -3.84 -5.28 -9.24
N MET A 40 -2.92 -6.17 -8.84
CA MET A 40 -2.01 -5.89 -7.74
C MET A 40 -1.04 -4.72 -8.00
N PRO A 41 -0.39 -4.59 -9.16
CA PRO A 41 0.46 -3.43 -9.44
C PRO A 41 -0.33 -2.12 -9.44
N CYS A 42 -1.57 -2.11 -9.97
CA CYS A 42 -2.43 -0.92 -9.95
C CYS A 42 -2.74 -0.49 -8.52
N GLY A 43 -3.11 -1.43 -7.63
CA GLY A 43 -3.37 -1.15 -6.23
C GLY A 43 -2.13 -0.61 -5.49
N LEU A 44 -0.98 -1.26 -5.68
CA LEU A 44 0.28 -0.82 -5.08
C LEU A 44 0.73 0.55 -5.59
N TYR A 45 0.55 0.82 -6.88
CA TYR A 45 0.85 2.12 -7.49
C TYR A 45 -0.02 3.23 -6.90
N LEU A 46 -1.32 3.01 -6.78
CA LEU A 46 -2.25 3.94 -6.15
C LEU A 46 -1.86 4.20 -4.69
N MET A 47 -1.54 3.14 -3.93
CA MET A 47 -1.04 3.30 -2.57
C MET A 47 0.21 4.19 -2.50
N ALA A 48 1.19 3.94 -3.36
CA ALA A 48 2.42 4.73 -3.40
C ALA A 48 2.18 6.18 -3.82
N PHE A 49 1.21 6.42 -4.71
CA PHE A 49 0.87 7.77 -5.19
C PHE A 49 0.17 8.62 -4.13
N TYR A 50 -0.71 8.01 -3.32
CA TYR A 50 -1.44 8.72 -2.27
C TYR A 50 -0.66 8.84 -0.95
N GLN A 51 0.43 8.07 -0.78
CA GLN A 51 1.26 8.15 0.41
C GLN A 51 2.50 9.01 0.14
N ASP A 52 2.67 10.07 0.91
CA ASP A 52 3.90 10.85 0.92
C ASP A 52 5.00 10.04 1.62
N LEU A 53 5.77 9.29 0.84
CA LEU A 53 6.83 8.41 1.34
C LEU A 53 7.88 9.16 2.17
N ALA A 54 8.12 10.44 1.88
CA ALA A 54 9.07 11.27 2.63
C ALA A 54 8.53 11.58 4.04
N ARG A 55 7.23 11.88 4.17
CA ARG A 55 6.59 12.07 5.47
C ARG A 55 6.50 10.78 6.28
N LEU A 56 6.25 9.66 5.63
CA LEU A 56 6.16 8.35 6.29
C LEU A 56 7.48 7.92 6.93
N GLN A 57 8.62 8.31 6.34
CA GLN A 57 9.96 8.03 6.87
C GLN A 57 10.45 9.08 7.87
N SER A 58 9.78 10.23 7.96
CA SER A 58 10.16 11.26 8.92
C SER A 58 9.91 10.80 10.36
N ARG A 59 10.89 10.99 11.23
CA ARG A 59 10.74 10.71 12.68
C ARG A 59 9.83 11.72 13.40
N SER A 60 9.62 12.89 12.83
CA SER A 60 8.93 14.03 13.46
C SER A 60 7.47 14.19 13.06
N GLY A 61 6.91 13.33 12.20
CA GLY A 61 5.51 13.41 11.77
C GLY A 61 4.63 12.34 12.41
N ASP A 62 3.32 12.59 12.45
CA ASP A 62 2.32 11.64 12.94
C ASP A 62 2.01 10.51 11.95
N ASP A 63 2.46 10.66 10.70
CA ASP A 63 2.22 9.70 9.64
C ASP A 63 3.18 8.53 9.71
N ALA A 64 2.61 7.34 9.69
CA ALA A 64 3.33 6.08 9.60
C ALA A 64 2.60 5.14 8.66
N THR A 65 3.36 4.24 8.06
CA THR A 65 2.80 3.13 7.29
C THR A 65 3.45 1.82 7.72
N ALA A 66 2.70 0.76 7.57
CA ALA A 66 3.15 -0.61 7.78
C ALA A 66 2.40 -1.52 6.81
N THR A 67 2.89 -2.73 6.63
CA THR A 67 2.15 -3.80 5.97
C THR A 67 1.98 -4.96 6.94
N GLY A 68 0.76 -5.43 7.12
CA GLY A 68 0.41 -6.55 7.99
C GLY A 68 1.04 -7.89 7.58
N GLN A 69 1.63 -7.95 6.39
CA GLN A 69 2.30 -9.14 5.87
C GLN A 69 3.57 -9.51 6.67
N PHE A 70 4.25 -8.54 7.24
CA PHE A 70 5.33 -8.73 8.21
C PHE A 70 5.45 -7.51 9.12
N MET A 71 5.21 -7.72 10.40
CA MET A 71 5.38 -6.70 11.44
C MET A 71 6.14 -7.30 12.63
N LEU A 72 7.22 -6.64 13.03
CA LEU A 72 7.95 -6.93 14.27
C LEU A 72 7.73 -5.76 15.22
N VAL A 73 7.03 -6.00 16.32
CA VAL A 73 6.63 -4.97 17.27
C VAL A 73 7.21 -5.27 18.64
N ARG A 74 7.75 -4.26 19.31
CA ARG A 74 8.21 -4.37 20.70
C ARG A 74 7.02 -4.52 21.63
N CYS A 75 6.98 -5.59 22.43
CA CYS A 75 5.83 -5.89 23.34
C CYS A 75 5.41 -4.68 24.14
N ARG A 76 6.34 -3.97 24.79
CA ARG A 76 6.03 -2.79 25.60
C ARG A 76 5.34 -1.68 24.80
N ALA A 77 5.77 -1.42 23.58
CA ALA A 77 5.15 -0.41 22.71
C ALA A 77 3.75 -0.84 22.26
N TYR A 78 3.61 -2.12 21.93
CA TYR A 78 2.32 -2.71 21.56
C TYR A 78 1.29 -2.62 22.68
N GLU A 79 1.68 -2.99 23.90
CA GLU A 79 0.82 -2.95 25.09
C GLU A 79 0.45 -1.51 25.48
N ALA A 80 1.42 -0.58 25.39
CA ALA A 80 1.21 0.83 25.74
C ALA A 80 0.15 1.51 24.89
N VAL A 81 -0.04 1.09 23.63
CA VAL A 81 -1.06 1.65 22.73
C VAL A 81 -2.36 0.85 22.72
N GLY A 82 -2.48 -0.21 23.54
CA GLY A 82 -3.66 -1.08 23.60
C GLY A 82 -3.72 -2.11 22.45
N GLY A 83 -2.64 -2.30 21.71
CA GLY A 83 -2.49 -3.31 20.66
C GLY A 83 -3.57 -3.25 19.58
N HIS A 84 -3.88 -4.39 18.99
CA HIS A 84 -4.92 -4.50 17.96
C HIS A 84 -6.34 -4.21 18.48
N ALA A 85 -6.57 -4.27 19.79
CA ALA A 85 -7.86 -3.92 20.37
C ALA A 85 -8.19 -2.44 20.16
N ALA A 86 -7.18 -1.56 20.21
CA ALA A 86 -7.35 -0.12 20.00
C ALA A 86 -7.68 0.25 18.55
N VAL A 87 -7.40 -0.63 17.59
CA VAL A 87 -7.62 -0.40 16.14
C VAL A 87 -8.66 -1.33 15.53
N ARG A 88 -9.47 -2.01 16.36
CA ARG A 88 -10.47 -3.01 15.92
C ARG A 88 -11.41 -2.54 14.83
N GLY A 89 -11.71 -1.24 14.75
CA GLY A 89 -12.60 -0.66 13.74
C GLY A 89 -11.91 -0.17 12.47
N ALA A 90 -10.58 -0.22 12.42
CA ALA A 90 -9.83 0.24 11.25
C ALA A 90 -9.85 -0.82 10.14
N ILE A 91 -9.99 -0.37 8.90
CA ILE A 91 -9.92 -1.23 7.71
C ILE A 91 -8.46 -1.66 7.45
N CYS A 92 -7.52 -0.72 7.61
CA CYS A 92 -6.08 -0.96 7.54
C CYS A 92 -5.51 -0.91 8.96
N GLU A 93 -5.70 -1.98 9.72
CA GLU A 93 -5.32 -2.10 11.12
C GLU A 93 -3.80 -2.02 11.34
N ASP A 94 -3.02 -2.46 10.36
CA ASP A 94 -1.57 -2.39 10.34
C ASP A 94 -1.06 -0.93 10.29
N VAL A 95 -1.62 -0.12 9.40
CA VAL A 95 -1.32 1.32 9.29
C VAL A 95 -1.81 2.07 10.53
N ALA A 96 -3.01 1.74 11.02
CA ALA A 96 -3.57 2.37 12.21
C ALA A 96 -2.72 2.10 13.45
N LEU A 97 -2.26 0.86 13.64
CA LEU A 97 -1.37 0.48 14.74
C LEU A 97 0.00 1.19 14.64
N ALA A 98 0.56 1.24 13.43
CA ALA A 98 1.82 1.95 13.18
C ALA A 98 1.72 3.43 13.57
N ARG A 99 0.63 4.09 13.17
CA ARG A 99 0.35 5.49 13.54
C ARG A 99 0.17 5.69 15.05
N LEU A 100 -0.52 4.78 15.74
CA LEU A 100 -0.67 4.85 17.20
C LEU A 100 0.69 4.75 17.90
N ILE A 101 1.54 3.80 17.51
CA ILE A 101 2.89 3.66 18.06
C ILE A 101 3.72 4.91 17.79
N LYS A 102 3.64 5.46 16.59
CA LYS A 102 4.39 6.68 16.25
C LYS A 102 3.93 7.90 17.04
N ARG A 103 2.62 8.11 17.18
CA ARG A 103 2.03 9.19 17.98
C ARG A 103 2.37 9.08 19.48
N SER A 104 2.60 7.87 19.99
CA SER A 104 3.09 7.67 21.35
C SER A 104 4.60 7.92 21.52
N GLY A 105 5.28 8.39 20.46
CA GLY A 105 6.71 8.67 20.47
C GLY A 105 7.58 7.47 20.09
N GLY A 106 6.98 6.35 19.65
CA GLY A 106 7.69 5.16 19.23
C GLY A 106 8.33 5.29 17.85
N GLY A 107 9.45 4.61 17.64
CA GLY A 107 10.13 4.50 16.35
C GLY A 107 9.39 3.51 15.43
N VAL A 108 8.99 3.97 14.24
CA VAL A 108 8.32 3.13 13.23
C VAL A 108 9.05 3.24 11.91
N ALA A 109 9.30 2.09 11.24
CA ALA A 109 9.86 2.05 9.90
C ALA A 109 9.24 0.94 9.04
N LEU A 110 9.09 1.22 7.76
CA LEU A 110 8.79 0.24 6.71
C LEU A 110 10.04 0.06 5.85
N HIS A 111 10.58 -1.14 5.81
CA HIS A 111 11.76 -1.49 5.01
C HIS A 111 11.41 -2.39 3.83
N ASP A 112 12.26 -2.38 2.81
CA ASP A 112 12.18 -3.33 1.70
C ASP A 112 12.55 -4.74 2.18
N GLY A 113 11.56 -5.63 2.20
CA GLY A 113 11.71 -7.03 2.58
C GLY A 113 11.76 -8.01 1.40
N ARG A 114 11.73 -7.54 0.13
CA ARG A 114 11.58 -8.37 -1.07
C ARG A 114 12.64 -9.45 -1.24
N ALA A 115 13.84 -9.23 -0.73
CA ALA A 115 14.92 -10.23 -0.77
C ALA A 115 14.77 -11.33 0.29
N ALA A 116 13.97 -11.10 1.34
CA ALA A 116 13.88 -11.98 2.50
C ALA A 116 12.51 -12.61 2.70
N VAL A 117 11.45 -11.95 2.22
CA VAL A 117 10.05 -12.38 2.39
C VAL A 117 9.35 -12.32 1.05
N SER A 118 8.63 -13.39 0.70
CA SER A 118 7.68 -13.39 -0.40
C SER A 118 6.31 -13.82 0.10
N VAL A 119 5.27 -13.27 -0.51
CA VAL A 119 3.88 -13.58 -0.16
C VAL A 119 3.02 -13.60 -1.41
N ARG A 120 2.12 -14.55 -1.49
CA ARG A 120 1.01 -14.55 -2.44
C ARG A 120 -0.26 -14.22 -1.66
N MET A 121 -0.62 -12.93 -1.65
CA MET A 121 -1.69 -12.41 -0.82
C MET A 121 -3.08 -12.76 -1.38
N TYR A 122 -3.20 -12.72 -2.69
CA TYR A 122 -4.46 -12.93 -3.39
C TYR A 122 -4.32 -14.02 -4.45
N THR A 123 -5.45 -14.66 -4.79
CA THR A 123 -5.50 -15.69 -5.81
C THR A 123 -6.70 -15.49 -6.73
N GLY A 124 -6.50 -15.71 -8.03
CA GLY A 124 -7.58 -15.61 -9.03
C GLY A 124 -7.99 -14.15 -9.30
N TRP A 125 -9.24 -13.93 -9.69
CA TRP A 125 -9.77 -12.62 -10.09
C TRP A 125 -10.47 -11.88 -8.95
N GLN A 126 -11.34 -12.55 -8.21
CA GLN A 126 -12.23 -11.93 -7.23
C GLN A 126 -11.46 -11.40 -6.02
N SER A 127 -10.55 -12.21 -5.47
CA SER A 127 -9.82 -11.91 -4.25
C SER A 127 -8.95 -10.64 -4.34
N PRO A 128 -8.13 -10.40 -5.40
CA PRO A 128 -7.38 -9.15 -5.52
C PRO A 128 -8.28 -7.94 -5.74
N TRP A 129 -9.41 -8.11 -6.47
CA TRP A 129 -10.36 -7.03 -6.69
C TRP A 129 -11.02 -6.56 -5.39
N GLU A 130 -11.54 -7.48 -4.59
CA GLU A 130 -12.17 -7.17 -3.30
C GLU A 130 -11.18 -6.52 -2.32
N GLY A 131 -9.96 -7.06 -2.23
CA GLY A 131 -8.95 -6.52 -1.33
C GLY A 131 -8.47 -5.13 -1.71
N VAL A 132 -8.22 -4.88 -3.00
CA VAL A 132 -7.81 -3.55 -3.47
C VAL A 132 -8.96 -2.55 -3.34
N ALA A 133 -10.19 -2.92 -3.71
CA ALA A 133 -11.35 -2.04 -3.62
C ALA A 133 -11.62 -1.61 -2.16
N LYS A 134 -11.57 -2.54 -1.21
CA LYS A 134 -11.74 -2.25 0.21
C LYS A 134 -10.72 -1.22 0.71
N ASN A 135 -9.44 -1.46 0.42
CA ASN A 135 -8.37 -0.59 0.88
C ASN A 135 -8.41 0.79 0.19
N LEU A 136 -8.78 0.82 -1.10
CA LEU A 136 -8.88 2.06 -1.86
C LEU A 136 -9.91 3.03 -1.28
N VAL A 137 -11.07 2.52 -0.85
CA VAL A 137 -12.12 3.35 -0.22
C VAL A 137 -11.61 4.02 1.07
N ASP A 138 -10.88 3.27 1.90
CA ASP A 138 -10.31 3.81 3.13
C ASP A 138 -9.19 4.83 2.86
N MET A 139 -8.32 4.54 1.90
CA MET A 139 -7.21 5.40 1.49
C MET A 139 -7.68 6.73 0.90
N LEU A 140 -8.75 6.73 0.12
CA LEU A 140 -9.33 7.92 -0.51
C LEU A 140 -10.20 8.74 0.46
N GLY A 141 -10.37 8.30 1.70
CA GLY A 141 -11.13 9.00 2.73
C GLY A 141 -12.64 8.76 2.65
N GLY A 142 -13.05 7.62 2.08
CA GLY A 142 -14.43 7.18 2.07
C GLY A 142 -15.05 6.99 0.69
N PRO A 143 -16.34 6.60 0.64
CA PRO A 143 -17.00 6.22 -0.63
C PRO A 143 -17.19 7.39 -1.60
N VAL A 144 -17.44 8.59 -1.12
CA VAL A 144 -17.68 9.75 -2.00
C VAL A 144 -16.41 10.18 -2.74
N PRO A 145 -15.24 10.42 -2.08
CA PRO A 145 -14.00 10.69 -2.78
C PRO A 145 -13.60 9.56 -3.73
N THR A 146 -13.84 8.30 -3.35
CA THR A 146 -13.55 7.14 -4.20
C THR A 146 -14.40 7.17 -5.48
N LEU A 147 -15.69 7.47 -5.38
CA LEU A 147 -16.57 7.59 -6.53
C LEU A 147 -16.11 8.72 -7.46
N ILE A 148 -15.80 9.90 -6.91
CA ILE A 148 -15.31 11.04 -7.70
C ILE A 148 -14.02 10.69 -8.43
N THR A 149 -13.05 10.11 -7.71
CA THR A 149 -11.77 9.69 -8.30
C THR A 149 -11.97 8.63 -9.40
N GLY A 150 -12.87 7.69 -9.19
CA GLY A 150 -13.24 6.68 -10.18
C GLY A 150 -13.86 7.29 -11.44
N LEU A 151 -14.79 8.22 -11.28
CA LEU A 151 -15.43 8.93 -12.41
C LEU A 151 -14.42 9.76 -13.21
N VAL A 152 -13.59 10.54 -12.51
CA VAL A 152 -12.53 11.35 -13.14
C VAL A 152 -11.53 10.45 -13.87
N GLY A 153 -11.04 9.39 -13.22
CA GLY A 153 -10.11 8.45 -13.83
C GLY A 153 -10.69 7.76 -15.07
N THR A 154 -11.96 7.37 -15.01
CA THR A 154 -12.68 6.79 -16.16
C THR A 154 -12.82 7.80 -17.29
N ALA A 155 -13.21 9.04 -16.99
CA ALA A 155 -13.34 10.10 -18.00
C ALA A 155 -12.00 10.40 -18.68
N LEU A 156 -10.90 10.47 -17.92
CA LEU A 156 -9.57 10.68 -18.45
C LEU A 156 -9.10 9.49 -19.32
N ALA A 157 -9.37 8.26 -18.89
CA ALA A 157 -9.04 7.07 -19.68
C ALA A 157 -9.79 7.04 -21.02
N TRP A 158 -11.08 7.37 -21.01
CA TRP A 158 -11.86 7.49 -22.25
C TRP A 158 -11.39 8.65 -23.12
N ALA A 159 -11.07 9.81 -22.55
CA ALA A 159 -10.53 10.94 -23.30
C ALA A 159 -9.23 10.59 -24.01
N ALA A 160 -8.31 9.87 -23.33
CA ALA A 160 -7.06 9.41 -23.89
C ALA A 160 -7.23 8.46 -25.11
N VAL A 161 -8.34 7.76 -25.20
CA VAL A 161 -8.66 6.87 -26.32
C VAL A 161 -9.46 7.60 -27.41
N LEU A 162 -10.49 8.35 -27.01
CA LEU A 162 -11.44 8.95 -27.94
C LEU A 162 -10.85 10.16 -28.68
N ILE A 163 -9.98 10.96 -28.04
CA ILE A 163 -9.39 12.13 -28.69
C ILE A 163 -8.50 11.72 -29.88
N PRO A 164 -7.50 10.82 -29.71
CA PRO A 164 -6.68 10.37 -30.84
C PRO A 164 -7.49 9.63 -31.91
N ALA A 165 -8.52 8.89 -31.51
CA ALA A 165 -9.39 8.20 -32.47
C ALA A 165 -10.19 9.19 -33.32
N ALA A 166 -10.73 10.27 -32.70
CA ALA A 166 -11.44 11.33 -33.41
C ALA A 166 -10.51 12.08 -34.38
N ASP A 167 -9.28 12.38 -33.94
CA ASP A 167 -8.26 13.02 -34.80
C ASP A 167 -7.90 12.16 -35.98
N ALA A 168 -7.69 10.85 -35.78
CA ALA A 168 -7.39 9.90 -36.85
C ALA A 168 -8.53 9.82 -37.89
N ILE A 169 -9.80 9.80 -37.41
CA ILE A 169 -10.98 9.82 -38.29
C ILE A 169 -11.07 11.14 -39.05
N GLY A 170 -10.81 12.28 -38.41
CA GLY A 170 -10.78 13.59 -39.04
C GLY A 170 -9.73 13.71 -40.14
N CYS A 171 -8.53 13.17 -39.90
CA CYS A 171 -7.48 13.07 -40.92
C CYS A 171 -7.90 12.21 -42.12
N LEU A 172 -8.55 11.08 -41.91
CA LEU A 172 -9.07 10.21 -42.97
C LEU A 172 -10.19 10.87 -43.79
N GLN A 173 -10.94 11.81 -43.20
CA GLN A 173 -11.99 12.58 -43.87
C GLN A 173 -11.49 13.87 -44.54
N GLY A 174 -10.16 14.09 -44.64
CA GLY A 174 -9.55 15.24 -45.31
C GLY A 174 -9.68 16.57 -44.55
N ARG A 175 -9.98 16.56 -43.24
CA ARG A 175 -9.88 17.75 -42.41
C ARG A 175 -8.42 18.06 -42.11
N THR A 176 -7.86 18.99 -42.91
CA THR A 176 -6.58 19.62 -42.53
C THR A 176 -6.85 20.63 -41.42
N TYR A 177 -6.26 20.44 -40.27
CA TYR A 177 -6.22 21.49 -39.24
C TYR A 177 -5.27 22.61 -39.70
N PRO A 178 -5.62 23.88 -39.48
CA PRO A 178 -4.77 25.01 -39.81
C PRO A 178 -3.51 25.05 -38.93
#